data_7fba81060cbcf5bd3bb107a5a580598c
#
_entry.id   7fba81060cbcf5bd3bb107a5a580598c
#
_cell.length_a   1.000
_cell.length_b   1.000
_cell.length_c   1.000
_cell.angle_alpha   90.00
_cell.angle_beta   90.00
_cell.angle_gamma   90.00
#
_symmetry.space_group_name_H-M   'P 1'
#
loop_
_entity.id
_entity.type
_entity.pdbx_description
1 polymer ?
#
loop_
_entity_poly.entity_id
_entity_poly.type
_entity_poly.pdbx_seq_one_letter_code
_entity_poly.pdbx_strand_id
1 'polypeptide(L)'
;MASDLLALALVMLTACGARQQTVHRLSADRVTQAATVSQLQEVSDLIVVFTPETQENVLSRYSDGNVSTGYTRTTGQVTQVLKGQAPEQLVITEECYTADDALWTQGGYLPMETGKPYLLFLTAYDDSSDYAGMYYPTELERGKYPLGQALTTADSAAQWQVYSLDGDTLSDYQSWYRQVSALYPDLF
;
A
#
# COMPACT_ATOMS: atom_id res chain seq x y z
N MET A 1 -30.93 57.14 21.06
CA MET A 1 -31.07 55.80 21.67
C MET A 1 -30.83 54.81 20.54
N ALA A 2 -29.61 54.31 20.46
CA ALA A 2 -29.19 53.36 19.46
C ALA A 2 -29.30 51.95 20.06
N SER A 3 -30.04 51.09 19.40
CA SER A 3 -30.20 49.66 19.77
C SER A 3 -29.21 48.85 18.97
N ASP A 4 -28.17 48.38 19.63
CA ASP A 4 -27.21 47.45 19.09
C ASP A 4 -27.84 46.05 18.98
N LEU A 5 -28.05 45.58 17.75
CA LEU A 5 -28.42 44.22 17.45
C LEU A 5 -27.14 43.38 17.31
N LEU A 6 -26.81 42.63 18.36
CA LEU A 6 -25.72 41.67 18.39
C LEU A 6 -26.15 40.41 17.62
N ALA A 7 -25.69 40.26 16.38
CA ALA A 7 -25.92 39.07 15.58
C ALA A 7 -24.93 37.97 16.04
N LEU A 8 -25.45 36.98 16.77
CA LEU A 8 -24.71 35.78 17.19
C LEU A 8 -24.63 34.84 16.00
N ALA A 9 -23.49 34.84 15.30
CA ALA A 9 -23.21 33.87 14.25
C ALA A 9 -22.87 32.50 14.88
N LEU A 10 -23.84 31.59 14.85
CA LEU A 10 -23.67 30.20 15.25
C LEU A 10 -22.84 29.47 14.17
N VAL A 11 -21.52 29.34 14.37
CA VAL A 11 -20.66 28.51 13.52
C VAL A 11 -20.96 27.05 13.83
N MET A 12 -21.76 26.40 12.98
CA MET A 12 -21.93 24.96 12.98
C MET A 12 -20.62 24.34 12.49
N LEU A 13 -19.76 23.91 13.40
CA LEU A 13 -18.67 22.99 13.14
C LEU A 13 -19.30 21.63 12.79
N THR A 14 -19.51 21.37 11.50
CA THR A 14 -19.71 20.01 11.00
C THR A 14 -18.39 19.28 11.19
N ALA A 15 -18.24 18.61 12.33
CA ALA A 15 -17.22 17.59 12.52
C ALA A 15 -17.54 16.46 11.52
N CYS A 16 -16.89 16.50 10.34
CA CYS A 16 -16.85 15.37 9.43
C CYS A 16 -16.05 14.29 10.15
N GLY A 17 -16.73 13.47 10.95
CA GLY A 17 -16.13 12.30 11.59
C GLY A 17 -15.68 11.38 10.46
N ALA A 18 -14.38 11.35 10.19
CA ALA A 18 -13.80 10.32 9.34
C ALA A 18 -14.25 8.97 9.93
N ARG A 19 -15.13 8.28 9.22
CA ARG A 19 -15.61 6.95 9.61
C ARG A 19 -14.37 6.07 9.64
N GLN A 20 -13.96 5.62 10.82
CA GLN A 20 -12.81 4.75 10.95
C GLN A 20 -13.14 3.45 10.23
N GLN A 21 -12.46 3.20 9.11
CA GLN A 21 -12.68 2.01 8.30
C GLN A 21 -12.32 0.79 9.15
N THR A 22 -13.22 -0.19 9.21
CA THR A 22 -12.92 -1.48 9.84
C THR A 22 -11.83 -2.18 9.04
N VAL A 23 -10.83 -2.73 9.72
CA VAL A 23 -9.74 -3.48 9.07
C VAL A 23 -9.75 -4.92 9.57
N HIS A 24 -9.86 -5.85 8.63
CA HIS A 24 -9.72 -7.28 8.88
C HIS A 24 -8.36 -7.76 8.39
N ARG A 25 -7.52 -8.18 9.32
CA ARG A 25 -6.22 -8.75 9.01
C ARG A 25 -6.34 -10.24 8.81
N LEU A 26 -6.01 -10.69 7.60
CA LEU A 26 -5.88 -12.10 7.29
C LEU A 26 -4.48 -12.58 7.72
N SER A 27 -4.41 -13.80 8.23
CA SER A 27 -3.13 -14.44 8.51
C SER A 27 -2.40 -14.67 7.18
N ALA A 28 -1.21 -14.11 7.04
CA ALA A 28 -0.34 -14.41 5.91
C ALA A 28 0.59 -15.55 6.33
N ASP A 29 0.45 -16.71 5.69
CA ASP A 29 1.51 -17.72 5.72
C ASP A 29 2.64 -17.21 4.83
N ARG A 30 3.50 -16.36 5.40
CA ARG A 30 4.67 -15.86 4.68
C ARG A 30 5.68 -17.00 4.54
N VAL A 31 5.86 -17.46 3.32
CA VAL A 31 7.11 -18.12 2.96
C VAL A 31 8.13 -16.98 2.77
N THR A 32 8.82 -16.59 3.86
CA THR A 32 9.80 -15.51 3.81
C THR A 32 10.91 -15.89 2.84
N GLN A 33 10.98 -15.23 1.70
CA GLN A 33 12.02 -15.40 0.70
C GLN A 33 13.23 -14.50 0.99
N ALA A 34 13.01 -13.40 1.70
CA ALA A 34 14.02 -12.40 2.01
C ALA A 34 14.05 -12.05 3.51
N ALA A 35 15.19 -12.28 4.16
CA ALA A 35 15.46 -11.84 5.53
C ALA A 35 16.24 -10.51 5.59
N THR A 36 16.75 -10.02 4.46
CA THR A 36 17.54 -8.79 4.32
C THR A 36 17.15 -8.03 3.05
N VAL A 37 17.43 -6.72 3.01
CA VAL A 37 17.19 -5.90 1.81
C VAL A 37 18.00 -6.43 0.60
N SER A 38 19.21 -6.94 0.83
CA SER A 38 20.01 -7.55 -0.24
C SER A 38 19.31 -8.79 -0.83
N GLN A 39 18.75 -9.64 0.02
CA GLN A 39 17.98 -10.79 -0.45
C GLN A 39 16.68 -10.36 -1.13
N LEU A 40 15.99 -9.31 -0.63
CA LEU A 40 14.82 -8.74 -1.27
C LEU A 40 15.16 -8.25 -2.69
N GLN A 41 16.30 -7.56 -2.87
CA GLN A 41 16.77 -7.18 -4.19
C GLN A 41 17.06 -8.40 -5.09
N GLU A 42 17.66 -9.45 -4.53
CA GLU A 42 18.02 -10.65 -5.28
C GLU A 42 16.79 -11.41 -5.79
N VAL A 43 15.81 -11.66 -4.91
CA VAL A 43 14.62 -12.46 -5.22
C VAL A 43 13.55 -11.70 -6.02
N SER A 44 13.57 -10.37 -6.03
CA SER A 44 12.64 -9.59 -6.84
C SER A 44 13.00 -9.65 -8.32
N ASP A 45 12.04 -9.89 -9.19
CA ASP A 45 12.23 -9.89 -10.65
C ASP A 45 12.40 -8.47 -11.20
N LEU A 46 11.74 -7.50 -10.55
CA LEU A 46 11.66 -6.12 -10.99
C LEU A 46 11.78 -5.17 -9.80
N ILE A 47 12.57 -4.09 -9.94
CA ILE A 47 12.62 -2.99 -8.97
C ILE A 47 12.39 -1.69 -9.74
N VAL A 48 11.35 -0.96 -9.38
CA VAL A 48 10.89 0.23 -10.12
C VAL A 48 10.45 1.38 -9.21
N VAL A 49 10.50 2.59 -9.73
CA VAL A 49 9.69 3.70 -9.23
C VAL A 49 8.37 3.69 -10.01
N PHE A 50 7.27 3.61 -9.28
CA PHE A 50 5.93 3.42 -9.83
C PHE A 50 4.96 4.42 -9.23
N THR A 51 4.06 4.97 -10.06
CA THR A 51 2.99 5.86 -9.61
C THR A 51 1.64 5.25 -9.99
N PRO A 52 0.83 4.82 -9.01
CA PRO A 52 -0.52 4.31 -9.23
C PRO A 52 -1.43 5.34 -9.89
N GLU A 53 -2.20 4.94 -10.90
CA GLU A 53 -3.19 5.79 -11.59
C GLU A 53 -4.62 5.35 -11.29
N THR A 54 -4.87 4.04 -11.34
CA THR A 54 -6.19 3.47 -11.11
C THR A 54 -6.12 2.24 -10.22
N GLN A 55 -7.20 2.01 -9.46
CA GLN A 55 -7.35 0.85 -8.59
C GLN A 55 -8.76 0.30 -8.70
N GLU A 56 -8.88 -1.01 -8.67
CA GLU A 56 -10.17 -1.71 -8.61
C GLU A 56 -10.07 -2.93 -7.67
N ASN A 57 -11.13 -3.20 -6.91
CA ASN A 57 -11.25 -4.43 -6.16
C ASN A 57 -11.73 -5.56 -7.07
N VAL A 58 -10.97 -6.63 -7.14
CA VAL A 58 -11.36 -7.86 -7.85
C VAL A 58 -11.80 -8.86 -6.79
N LEU A 59 -13.08 -9.19 -6.76
CA LEU A 59 -13.68 -10.03 -5.72
C LEU A 59 -14.22 -11.33 -6.32
N SER A 60 -13.87 -12.45 -5.72
CA SER A 60 -14.53 -13.73 -5.93
C SER A 60 -15.60 -13.94 -4.84
N ARG A 61 -16.75 -14.51 -5.23
CA ARG A 61 -17.87 -14.71 -4.32
C ARG A 61 -18.32 -16.17 -4.30
N TYR A 62 -18.78 -16.61 -3.15
CA TYR A 62 -19.52 -17.85 -3.02
C TYR A 62 -20.91 -17.74 -3.66
N SER A 63 -21.59 -18.86 -3.83
CA SER A 63 -22.95 -18.92 -4.38
C SER A 63 -24.01 -18.20 -3.53
N ASP A 64 -23.74 -17.99 -2.25
CA ASP A 64 -24.58 -17.21 -1.33
C ASP A 64 -24.34 -15.70 -1.40
N GLY A 65 -23.40 -15.24 -2.25
CA GLY A 65 -23.04 -13.84 -2.44
C GLY A 65 -21.95 -13.31 -1.52
N ASN A 66 -21.53 -14.05 -0.50
CA ASN A 66 -20.45 -13.67 0.38
C ASN A 66 -19.10 -13.64 -0.37
N VAL A 67 -18.21 -12.71 -0.01
CA VAL A 67 -16.86 -12.65 -0.58
C VAL A 67 -16.05 -13.85 -0.09
N SER A 68 -15.50 -14.62 -1.04
CA SER A 68 -14.61 -15.74 -0.73
C SER A 68 -13.16 -15.32 -0.66
N THR A 69 -12.74 -14.43 -1.58
CA THR A 69 -11.40 -13.84 -1.66
C THR A 69 -11.44 -12.59 -2.53
N GLY A 70 -10.37 -11.81 -2.47
CA GLY A 70 -10.21 -10.63 -3.31
C GLY A 70 -8.81 -10.08 -3.27
N TYR A 71 -8.54 -9.17 -4.17
CA TYR A 71 -7.31 -8.38 -4.24
C TYR A 71 -7.61 -7.02 -4.88
N THR A 72 -6.71 -6.06 -4.70
CA THR A 72 -6.77 -4.80 -5.45
C THR A 72 -5.87 -4.90 -6.68
N ARG A 73 -6.43 -4.61 -7.84
CA ARG A 73 -5.67 -4.46 -9.08
C ARG A 73 -5.34 -2.99 -9.27
N THR A 74 -4.05 -2.68 -9.26
CA THR A 74 -3.52 -1.32 -9.40
C THR A 74 -2.79 -1.19 -10.72
N THR A 75 -3.19 -0.25 -11.56
CA THR A 75 -2.51 0.10 -12.80
C THR A 75 -1.85 1.45 -12.66
N GLY A 76 -0.64 1.63 -13.20
CA GLY A 76 0.07 2.89 -13.09
C GLY A 76 1.33 2.94 -13.94
N GLN A 77 2.05 4.07 -13.85
CA GLN A 77 3.21 4.39 -14.66
C GLN A 77 4.52 4.01 -13.95
N VAL A 78 5.42 3.43 -14.73
CA VAL A 78 6.83 3.24 -14.34
C VAL A 78 7.61 4.48 -14.76
N THR A 79 8.18 5.19 -13.79
CA THR A 79 8.99 6.39 -14.05
C THR A 79 10.48 6.09 -14.05
N GLN A 80 10.91 4.99 -13.40
CA GLN A 80 12.30 4.55 -13.39
C GLN A 80 12.36 3.03 -13.20
N VAL A 81 13.28 2.37 -13.89
CA VAL A 81 13.60 0.94 -13.72
C VAL A 81 14.99 0.84 -13.09
N LEU A 82 15.08 0.16 -11.94
CA LEU A 82 16.33 -0.03 -11.18
C LEU A 82 16.87 -1.47 -11.32
N LYS A 83 15.97 -2.44 -11.54
CA LYS A 83 16.30 -3.84 -11.84
C LYS A 83 15.28 -4.42 -12.81
N GLY A 84 15.71 -5.28 -13.72
CA GLY A 84 14.84 -5.96 -14.68
C GLY A 84 14.51 -5.11 -15.90
N GLN A 85 13.41 -5.46 -16.56
CA GLN A 85 12.84 -4.72 -17.70
C GLN A 85 11.34 -4.56 -17.47
N ALA A 86 10.82 -3.36 -17.67
CA ALA A 86 9.41 -3.06 -17.50
C ALA A 86 8.88 -2.26 -18.69
N PRO A 87 7.60 -2.44 -19.08
CA PRO A 87 6.90 -1.49 -19.93
C PRO A 87 6.67 -0.17 -19.16
N GLU A 88 6.25 0.87 -19.88
CA GLU A 88 5.91 2.16 -19.27
C GLU A 88 4.74 2.07 -18.27
N GLN A 89 3.84 1.12 -18.47
CA GLN A 89 2.70 0.89 -17.58
C GLN A 89 2.72 -0.55 -17.05
N LEU A 90 2.48 -0.71 -15.74
CA LEU A 90 2.37 -1.99 -15.08
C LEU A 90 0.99 -2.19 -14.46
N VAL A 91 0.64 -3.47 -14.30
CA VAL A 91 -0.49 -3.93 -13.50
C VAL A 91 0.05 -4.70 -12.30
N ILE A 92 -0.33 -4.25 -11.10
CA ILE A 92 0.11 -4.81 -9.83
C ILE A 92 -1.10 -5.32 -9.07
N THR A 93 -1.01 -6.54 -8.55
CA THR A 93 -1.99 -7.05 -7.58
C THR A 93 -1.51 -6.73 -6.16
N GLU A 94 -2.41 -6.16 -5.38
CA GLU A 94 -2.14 -5.84 -3.98
C GLU A 94 -2.96 -6.77 -3.09
N GLU A 95 -2.33 -7.38 -2.09
CA GLU A 95 -2.91 -8.36 -1.18
C GLU A 95 -3.86 -7.72 -0.14
N CYS A 96 -4.74 -6.88 -0.64
CA CYS A 96 -5.81 -6.23 0.12
C CYS A 96 -6.99 -5.94 -0.80
N TYR A 97 -8.17 -5.80 -0.21
CA TYR A 97 -9.38 -5.38 -0.93
C TYR A 97 -10.39 -4.78 0.04
N THR A 98 -11.32 -3.97 -0.49
CA THR A 98 -12.43 -3.43 0.29
C THR A 98 -13.71 -4.19 -0.06
N ALA A 99 -14.39 -4.70 0.98
CA ALA A 99 -15.70 -5.32 0.87
C ALA A 99 -16.51 -5.00 2.12
N ASP A 100 -17.82 -4.76 1.97
CA ASP A 100 -18.74 -4.48 3.06
C ASP A 100 -18.27 -3.36 4.00
N ASP A 101 -17.78 -2.25 3.43
CA ASP A 101 -17.21 -1.09 4.13
C ASP A 101 -15.96 -1.38 4.98
N ALA A 102 -15.36 -2.56 4.86
CA ALA A 102 -14.16 -2.96 5.56
C ALA A 102 -12.98 -3.18 4.59
N LEU A 103 -11.78 -2.88 5.06
CA LEU A 103 -10.53 -3.27 4.40
C LEU A 103 -10.13 -4.65 4.88
N TRP A 104 -9.92 -5.56 3.95
CA TRP A 104 -9.35 -6.89 4.17
C TRP A 104 -7.91 -6.88 3.69
N THR A 105 -6.95 -7.27 4.53
CA THR A 105 -5.53 -7.18 4.19
C THR A 105 -4.72 -8.35 4.73
N GLN A 106 -3.68 -8.73 4.01
CA GLN A 106 -2.70 -9.71 4.47
C GLN A 106 -1.53 -9.00 5.15
N GLY A 107 -1.09 -9.56 6.26
CA GLY A 107 0.03 -9.00 7.03
C GLY A 107 -0.24 -7.56 7.46
N GLY A 108 0.71 -6.67 7.19
CA GLY A 108 0.59 -5.22 7.41
C GLY A 108 0.36 -4.43 6.14
N TYR A 109 0.00 -5.07 5.03
CA TYR A 109 -0.12 -4.41 3.74
C TYR A 109 -1.30 -3.42 3.71
N LEU A 110 -1.07 -2.20 3.24
CA LEU A 110 -2.11 -1.23 2.91
C LEU A 110 -2.08 -0.95 1.40
N PRO A 111 -3.22 -0.64 0.76
CA PRO A 111 -3.24 -0.30 -0.66
C PRO A 111 -2.40 0.95 -0.94
N MET A 112 -1.76 1.00 -2.10
CA MET A 112 -1.10 2.21 -2.57
C MET A 112 -2.12 3.34 -2.74
N GLU A 113 -1.67 4.58 -2.61
CA GLU A 113 -2.48 5.77 -2.89
C GLU A 113 -2.24 6.23 -4.33
N THR A 114 -3.31 6.44 -5.10
CA THR A 114 -3.20 6.95 -6.47
C THR A 114 -2.52 8.31 -6.52
N GLY A 115 -1.63 8.49 -7.50
CA GLY A 115 -0.87 9.72 -7.69
C GLY A 115 0.35 9.88 -6.78
N LYS A 116 0.61 8.96 -5.82
CA LYS A 116 1.81 8.96 -5.01
C LYS A 116 2.87 8.03 -5.59
N PRO A 117 4.14 8.43 -5.68
CA PRO A 117 5.20 7.55 -6.15
C PRO A 117 5.65 6.57 -5.07
N TYR A 118 6.02 5.36 -5.48
CA TYR A 118 6.56 4.29 -4.64
C TYR A 118 7.80 3.68 -5.28
N LEU A 119 8.76 3.31 -4.45
CA LEU A 119 9.76 2.31 -4.83
C LEU A 119 9.17 0.94 -4.55
N LEU A 120 9.10 0.10 -5.58
CA LEU A 120 8.54 -1.24 -5.50
C LEU A 120 9.58 -2.31 -5.83
N PHE A 121 9.59 -3.35 -5.02
CA PHE A 121 10.26 -4.63 -5.26
C PHE A 121 9.17 -5.63 -5.65
N LEU A 122 9.22 -6.15 -6.85
CA LEU A 122 8.12 -6.89 -7.46
C LEU A 122 8.55 -8.28 -7.90
N THR A 123 7.64 -9.23 -7.72
CA THR A 123 7.72 -10.58 -8.29
C THR A 123 6.70 -10.69 -9.41
N ALA A 124 7.10 -11.28 -10.53
CA ALA A 124 6.22 -11.58 -11.65
C ALA A 124 5.37 -12.82 -11.34
N TYR A 125 4.13 -12.84 -11.78
CA TYR A 125 3.36 -14.07 -11.81
C TYR A 125 3.86 -14.99 -12.93
N ASP A 126 3.73 -16.30 -12.70
CA ASP A 126 4.04 -17.31 -13.70
C ASP A 126 3.16 -17.13 -14.95
N ASP A 127 3.75 -17.30 -16.13
CA ASP A 127 3.05 -17.15 -17.41
C ASP A 127 1.86 -18.13 -17.59
N SER A 128 1.84 -19.20 -16.81
CA SER A 128 0.74 -20.18 -16.78
C SER A 128 -0.40 -19.80 -15.83
N SER A 129 -0.26 -18.74 -15.04
CA SER A 129 -1.28 -18.29 -14.10
C SER A 129 -2.34 -17.40 -14.74
N ASP A 130 -3.49 -17.29 -14.10
CA ASP A 130 -4.55 -16.32 -14.48
C ASP A 130 -4.11 -14.85 -14.33
N TYR A 131 -2.96 -14.62 -13.68
CA TYR A 131 -2.35 -13.31 -13.45
C TYR A 131 -1.13 -13.06 -14.34
N ALA A 132 -0.94 -13.86 -15.40
CA ALA A 132 0.20 -13.71 -16.32
C ALA A 132 0.35 -12.26 -16.80
N GLY A 133 1.57 -11.74 -16.78
CA GLY A 133 1.88 -10.34 -17.12
C GLY A 133 1.59 -9.32 -16.02
N MET A 134 1.10 -9.73 -14.87
CA MET A 134 0.99 -8.90 -13.67
C MET A 134 2.14 -9.16 -12.70
N TYR A 135 2.25 -8.28 -11.71
CA TYR A 135 3.25 -8.35 -10.65
C TYR A 135 2.58 -8.21 -9.29
N TYR A 136 3.30 -8.63 -8.23
CA TYR A 136 2.90 -8.37 -6.85
C TYR A 136 4.12 -7.90 -6.03
N PRO A 137 3.91 -7.11 -4.95
CA PRO A 137 4.99 -6.70 -4.07
C PRO A 137 5.64 -7.90 -3.37
N THR A 138 6.92 -8.08 -3.60
CA THR A 138 7.72 -9.13 -2.95
C THR A 138 7.71 -8.91 -1.44
N GLU A 139 7.40 -9.95 -0.64
CA GLU A 139 7.33 -9.84 0.83
C GLU A 139 6.27 -8.85 1.35
N LEU A 140 5.15 -8.66 0.60
CA LEU A 140 4.03 -7.80 1.00
C LEU A 140 4.49 -6.34 1.25
N GLU A 141 4.22 -5.79 2.47
CA GLU A 141 4.58 -4.41 2.82
C GLU A 141 6.07 -4.12 2.67
N ARG A 142 6.96 -5.12 2.85
CA ARG A 142 8.40 -4.95 2.69
C ARG A 142 8.84 -4.77 1.24
N GLY A 143 7.96 -5.06 0.29
CA GLY A 143 8.18 -4.81 -1.13
C GLY A 143 7.71 -3.43 -1.61
N LYS A 144 7.22 -2.55 -0.71
CA LYS A 144 6.60 -1.27 -1.07
C LYS A 144 7.06 -0.14 -0.16
N TYR A 145 7.60 0.94 -0.74
CA TYR A 145 8.13 2.09 0.00
C TYR A 145 7.61 3.40 -0.60
N PRO A 146 6.80 4.20 0.14
CA PRO A 146 6.34 5.50 -0.33
C PRO A 146 7.51 6.47 -0.49
N LEU A 147 7.49 7.26 -1.58
CA LEU A 147 8.49 8.26 -1.92
C LEU A 147 7.93 9.68 -1.76
N GLY A 148 8.82 10.69 -1.79
CA GLY A 148 8.43 12.09 -1.83
C GLY A 148 7.99 12.68 -0.49
N GLN A 149 8.18 11.97 0.62
CA GLN A 149 7.95 12.49 1.97
C GLN A 149 9.03 12.00 2.94
N ALA A 150 9.57 12.90 3.75
CA ALA A 150 10.50 12.51 4.82
C ALA A 150 9.70 11.93 5.98
N LEU A 151 9.75 10.61 6.16
CA LEU A 151 9.09 9.91 7.27
C LEU A 151 9.99 9.86 8.50
N THR A 152 9.40 10.04 9.67
CA THR A 152 10.09 9.98 10.97
C THR A 152 9.49 8.86 11.82
N THR A 153 10.23 8.38 12.82
CA THR A 153 9.73 7.35 13.75
C THR A 153 8.51 7.79 14.56
N ALA A 154 8.19 9.10 14.57
CA ALA A 154 7.01 9.64 15.22
C ALA A 154 5.75 9.58 14.35
N ASP A 155 5.90 9.31 13.05
CA ASP A 155 4.78 9.23 12.13
C ASP A 155 3.92 7.99 12.40
N SER A 156 2.63 8.11 12.12
CA SER A 156 1.67 7.01 12.30
C SER A 156 1.88 5.88 11.28
N ALA A 157 1.40 4.68 11.60
CA ALA A 157 1.43 3.54 10.69
C ALA A 157 0.78 3.85 9.32
N ALA A 158 -0.27 4.68 9.30
CA ALA A 158 -0.92 5.10 8.06
C ALA A 158 0.00 5.97 7.18
N GLN A 159 0.78 6.87 7.78
CA GLN A 159 1.76 7.67 7.04
C GLN A 159 2.87 6.80 6.46
N TRP A 160 3.28 5.76 7.17
CA TRP A 160 4.22 4.74 6.68
C TRP A 160 3.62 3.80 5.64
N GLN A 161 2.30 3.90 5.35
CA GLN A 161 1.59 2.99 4.44
C GLN A 161 1.67 1.52 4.87
N VAL A 162 1.62 1.30 6.18
CA VAL A 162 1.61 -0.04 6.79
C VAL A 162 0.55 -0.10 7.87
N TYR A 163 -0.16 -1.22 7.95
CA TYR A 163 -1.12 -1.49 9.01
C TYR A 163 -0.44 -2.23 10.16
N SER A 164 -0.62 -1.75 11.36
CA SER A 164 -0.08 -2.39 12.57
C SER A 164 -1.09 -2.35 13.69
N LEU A 165 -1.37 -3.52 14.29
CA LEU A 165 -2.19 -3.65 15.50
C LEU A 165 -1.38 -3.42 16.77
N ASP A 166 -0.07 -3.72 16.76
CA ASP A 166 0.78 -3.85 17.95
C ASP A 166 2.08 -3.07 17.83
N GLY A 167 2.41 -2.36 16.93
CA GLY A 167 3.67 -1.63 16.78
C GLY A 167 4.86 -2.49 16.31
N ASP A 168 4.82 -3.80 16.43
CA ASP A 168 5.92 -4.66 16.00
C ASP A 168 6.06 -4.65 14.49
N THR A 169 4.94 -4.80 13.77
CA THR A 169 4.91 -4.70 12.30
C THR A 169 5.40 -3.32 11.83
N LEU A 170 5.01 -2.24 12.50
CA LEU A 170 5.48 -0.89 12.17
C LEU A 170 6.97 -0.74 12.43
N SER A 171 7.47 -1.19 13.56
CA SER A 171 8.88 -1.13 13.92
C SER A 171 9.76 -1.92 12.95
N ASP A 172 9.32 -3.11 12.56
CA ASP A 172 9.98 -3.92 11.55
C ASP A 172 10.02 -3.19 10.19
N TYR A 173 8.87 -2.71 9.72
CA TYR A 173 8.80 -1.96 8.47
C TYR A 173 9.68 -0.71 8.47
N GLN A 174 9.70 0.07 9.57
CA GLN A 174 10.58 1.23 9.72
C GLN A 174 12.06 0.85 9.65
N SER A 175 12.43 -0.33 10.15
CA SER A 175 13.80 -0.84 10.02
C SER A 175 14.16 -1.14 8.56
N TRP A 176 13.24 -1.77 7.82
CA TRP A 176 13.41 -2.02 6.39
C TRP A 176 13.48 -0.72 5.59
N TYR A 177 12.58 0.22 5.86
CA TYR A 177 12.56 1.53 5.19
C TYR A 177 13.90 2.26 5.32
N ARG A 178 14.48 2.31 6.53
CA ARG A 178 15.79 2.94 6.74
C ARG A 178 16.91 2.29 5.93
N GLN A 179 16.90 0.97 5.82
CA GLN A 179 17.89 0.25 5.03
C GLN A 179 17.70 0.51 3.53
N VAL A 180 16.47 0.50 3.06
CA VAL A 180 16.14 0.76 1.64
C VAL A 180 16.44 2.22 1.28
N SER A 181 16.07 3.19 2.11
CA SER A 181 16.38 4.60 1.84
C SER A 181 17.87 4.90 1.86
N ALA A 182 18.66 4.21 2.69
CA ALA A 182 20.12 4.31 2.67
C ALA A 182 20.74 3.70 1.39
N LEU A 183 20.07 2.71 0.78
CA LEU A 183 20.53 2.06 -0.44
C LEU A 183 20.18 2.86 -1.70
N TYR A 184 19.08 3.61 -1.67
CA TYR A 184 18.57 4.43 -2.78
C TYR A 184 18.41 5.91 -2.37
N PRO A 185 19.48 6.60 -1.89
CA PRO A 185 19.37 7.93 -1.28
C PRO A 185 18.81 9.00 -2.23
N ASP A 186 18.97 8.82 -3.53
CA ASP A 186 18.48 9.77 -4.54
C ASP A 186 16.96 9.69 -4.79
N LEU A 187 16.25 8.71 -4.18
CA LEU A 187 14.82 8.52 -4.33
C LEU A 187 14.00 9.03 -3.13
N PHE A 188 14.60 9.15 -1.94
CA PHE A 188 13.92 9.48 -0.67
C PHE A 188 14.15 10.92 -0.18
#